data_06fe95609cfda565e94d835553708a26
#
_entry.id   06fe95609cfda565e94d835553708a26
#
_cell.length_a   1.000
_cell.length_b   1.000
_cell.length_c   1.000
_cell.angle_alpha   90.00
_cell.angle_beta   90.00
_cell.angle_gamma   90.00
#
_symmetry.space_group_name_H-M   'P 1'
#
loop_
_entity.id
_entity.type
_entity.pdbx_description
1 polymer ?
#
loop_
_entity_poly.entity_id
_entity_poly.type
_entity_poly.pdbx_seq_one_letter_code
_entity_poly.pdbx_strand_id
1 'polypeptide(L)'
;MNGDHTNKAASDGGGLATRIGRLQTSNYDISNVCNLRCEGCLYFSGAGLEVGKSENDIEVWEKFFLSEAQRGVTFAYLGGAEPSLTPDRIRACHEQIPMGTIFTNGTKKIESDIRYRIHVSLWGNEDSSELYRGANVNRKAMLNYKGDPRAVFVMTLNALNLDEIPDVARACQDHGLPLVFSLFSPTLDYNKRMSGTRHEDSDYFRFSSGQSDMRFGEDMLHRARDAIFDAASRFPKTIRISPAFINWVTRQESLYTLDERGVAIDCGNRLTRRHVHFNADLTRNSEKCCAPNLDCRDCRPYAMSLATYFSRRRQMPDDWEGVWQYWREIFGPLPEDEKALEDSSEMTT
;
A
#
# COMPACT_ATOMS: atom_id res chain seq x y z
N MET A 1 47.12 21.81 12.16
CA MET A 1 46.60 20.43 12.03
C MET A 1 45.11 20.55 11.76
N ASN A 2 44.73 20.65 10.48
CA ASN A 2 43.36 20.72 10.06
C ASN A 2 42.95 19.32 9.58
N GLY A 3 42.12 18.66 10.36
CA GLY A 3 41.56 17.34 10.04
C GLY A 3 40.37 17.45 9.11
N ASP A 4 40.54 16.81 8.02
CA ASP A 4 39.60 16.60 6.91
C ASP A 4 38.36 15.78 7.37
N HIS A 5 37.18 16.41 7.43
CA HIS A 5 35.93 15.78 7.78
C HIS A 5 34.85 15.83 6.64
N THR A 6 35.31 16.00 5.40
CA THR A 6 34.37 16.13 4.27
C THR A 6 34.62 15.08 3.19
N ASN A 7 34.38 13.78 3.43
CA ASN A 7 34.34 12.84 2.30
C ASN A 7 33.75 11.46 2.62
N LYS A 8 32.76 11.35 3.52
CA LYS A 8 32.12 10.06 3.77
C LYS A 8 30.62 9.97 3.31
N ALA A 9 30.01 11.11 3.05
CA ALA A 9 28.58 11.14 2.64
C ALA A 9 28.34 10.96 1.13
N ALA A 10 29.36 11.11 0.30
CA ALA A 10 29.23 11.07 -1.17
C ALA A 10 29.31 9.65 -1.76
N SER A 11 29.82 8.65 -1.04
CA SER A 11 30.03 7.28 -1.55
C SER A 11 28.78 6.39 -1.41
N ASP A 12 27.92 6.64 -0.41
CA ASP A 12 26.72 5.80 -0.18
C ASP A 12 25.53 6.15 -1.08
N GLY A 13 25.39 7.39 -1.53
CA GLY A 13 24.32 7.81 -2.44
C GLY A 13 24.33 7.12 -3.80
N GLY A 14 25.49 6.72 -4.30
CA GLY A 14 25.64 5.93 -5.53
C GLY A 14 25.13 4.50 -5.38
N GLY A 15 25.44 3.85 -4.27
CA GLY A 15 25.00 2.49 -3.97
C GLY A 15 23.49 2.38 -3.80
N LEU A 16 22.86 3.33 -3.11
CA LEU A 16 21.44 3.37 -2.84
C LEU A 16 20.62 3.62 -4.12
N ALA A 17 21.03 4.58 -4.95
CA ALA A 17 20.39 4.84 -6.24
C ALA A 17 20.46 3.63 -7.19
N THR A 18 21.54 2.87 -7.13
CA THR A 18 21.71 1.63 -7.89
C THR A 18 20.80 0.52 -7.37
N ARG A 19 20.63 0.37 -6.06
CA ARG A 19 19.74 -0.62 -5.45
C ARG A 19 18.27 -0.37 -5.81
N ILE A 20 17.79 0.89 -5.77
CA ILE A 20 16.42 1.24 -6.19
C ILE A 20 16.22 0.99 -7.70
N GLY A 21 17.19 1.30 -8.51
CA GLY A 21 17.14 1.05 -9.96
C GLY A 21 17.02 -0.44 -10.32
N ARG A 22 17.37 -1.34 -9.41
CA ARG A 22 17.19 -2.80 -9.57
C ARG A 22 15.80 -3.31 -9.17
N LEU A 23 15.01 -2.54 -8.43
CA LEU A 23 13.64 -2.93 -8.10
C LEU A 23 12.75 -2.76 -9.33
N GLN A 24 12.38 -3.88 -9.92
CA GLN A 24 11.40 -3.96 -11.01
C GLN A 24 10.10 -4.47 -10.44
N THR A 25 9.15 -3.57 -10.24
CA THR A 25 7.88 -3.87 -9.58
C THR A 25 6.77 -4.19 -10.56
N SER A 26 5.83 -5.03 -10.16
CA SER A 26 4.52 -5.18 -10.80
C SER A 26 3.43 -5.42 -9.76
N ASN A 27 2.20 -5.10 -10.12
CA ASN A 27 1.03 -5.28 -9.27
C ASN A 27 0.13 -6.37 -9.85
N TYR A 28 -0.31 -7.28 -9.00
CA TYR A 28 -1.13 -8.42 -9.39
C TYR A 28 -2.36 -8.50 -8.51
N ASP A 29 -3.53 -8.42 -9.11
CA ASP A 29 -4.78 -8.79 -8.47
C ASP A 29 -4.91 -10.31 -8.54
N ILE A 30 -4.56 -11.00 -7.46
CA ILE A 30 -4.54 -12.47 -7.45
C ILE A 30 -5.87 -13.09 -6.99
N SER A 31 -6.86 -12.27 -6.63
CA SER A 31 -8.18 -12.71 -6.21
C SER A 31 -9.23 -11.73 -6.70
N ASN A 32 -10.36 -12.23 -7.14
CA ASN A 32 -11.55 -11.44 -7.49
C ASN A 32 -12.66 -11.57 -6.45
N VAL A 33 -12.42 -12.23 -5.32
CA VAL A 33 -13.37 -12.41 -4.23
C VAL A 33 -12.82 -11.85 -2.93
N CYS A 34 -13.73 -11.35 -2.08
CA CYS A 34 -13.43 -10.87 -0.74
C CYS A 34 -14.51 -11.33 0.23
N ASN A 35 -14.13 -11.55 1.46
CA ASN A 35 -15.03 -11.86 2.56
C ASN A 35 -15.45 -10.63 3.37
N LEU A 36 -15.15 -9.42 2.90
CA LEU A 36 -15.57 -8.14 3.46
C LEU A 36 -16.24 -7.27 2.39
N ARG A 37 -16.99 -6.25 2.85
CA ARG A 37 -17.68 -5.27 2.02
C ARG A 37 -17.31 -3.87 2.50
N CYS A 38 -16.10 -3.42 2.16
CA CYS A 38 -15.59 -2.13 2.61
C CYS A 38 -16.21 -0.98 1.83
N GLU A 39 -16.62 0.07 2.54
CA GLU A 39 -17.05 1.32 1.91
C GLU A 39 -15.88 1.97 1.15
N GLY A 40 -16.12 2.43 -0.07
CA GLY A 40 -15.07 3.02 -0.90
C GLY A 40 -13.93 2.06 -1.27
N CYS A 41 -14.19 0.75 -1.34
CA CYS A 41 -13.20 -0.25 -1.72
C CYS A 41 -12.60 0.08 -3.09
N LEU A 42 -11.28 0.09 -3.18
CA LEU A 42 -10.56 0.41 -4.41
C LEU A 42 -10.74 -0.66 -5.48
N TYR A 43 -10.91 -1.92 -5.08
CA TYR A 43 -11.05 -3.04 -6.00
C TYR A 43 -12.48 -3.13 -6.58
N PHE A 44 -13.50 -3.04 -5.73
CA PHE A 44 -14.90 -3.19 -6.13
C PHE A 44 -15.59 -1.86 -6.48
N SER A 45 -14.85 -0.79 -6.65
CA SER A 45 -15.39 0.50 -7.09
C SER A 45 -15.33 0.61 -8.60
N GLY A 46 -16.46 0.76 -9.24
CA GLY A 46 -16.55 0.97 -10.68
C GLY A 46 -17.94 0.64 -11.24
N ALA A 47 -18.25 1.24 -12.37
CA ALA A 47 -19.51 1.03 -13.09
C ALA A 47 -19.49 -0.30 -13.83
N GLY A 48 -19.71 -1.35 -13.19
CA GLY A 48 -19.65 -2.69 -13.73
C GLY A 48 -18.89 -3.58 -12.76
N LEU A 49 -19.45 -3.70 -11.58
CA LEU A 49 -19.09 -4.70 -10.58
C LEU A 49 -19.49 -6.10 -11.05
N GLU A 50 -19.25 -6.40 -12.30
CA GLU A 50 -19.01 -7.79 -12.63
C GLU A 50 -17.75 -8.13 -11.82
N VAL A 51 -17.93 -9.04 -10.86
CA VAL A 51 -16.81 -9.76 -10.27
C VAL A 51 -15.96 -10.19 -11.45
N GLY A 52 -14.84 -9.53 -11.66
CA GLY A 52 -14.05 -9.70 -12.87
C GLY A 52 -13.76 -11.18 -13.07
N LYS A 53 -13.59 -11.60 -14.28
CA LYS A 53 -13.16 -12.98 -14.56
C LYS A 53 -11.91 -13.27 -13.73
N SER A 54 -11.77 -14.49 -13.28
CA SER A 54 -10.57 -14.96 -12.56
C SER A 54 -10.03 -16.17 -13.26
N GLU A 55 -8.73 -16.21 -13.44
CA GLU A 55 -8.05 -17.45 -13.78
C GLU A 55 -8.04 -18.36 -12.54
N ASN A 56 -8.52 -19.58 -12.68
CA ASN A 56 -8.66 -20.54 -11.58
C ASN A 56 -7.68 -21.71 -11.67
N ASP A 57 -7.03 -21.89 -12.80
CA ASP A 57 -6.02 -22.93 -12.98
C ASP A 57 -4.68 -22.47 -12.40
N ILE A 58 -4.20 -23.20 -11.39
CA ILE A 58 -2.93 -22.87 -10.72
C ILE A 58 -1.73 -23.03 -11.66
N GLU A 59 -1.74 -24.00 -12.58
CA GLU A 59 -0.63 -24.18 -13.52
C GLU A 59 -0.49 -22.97 -14.47
N VAL A 60 -1.59 -22.29 -14.78
CA VAL A 60 -1.57 -21.06 -15.57
C VAL A 60 -0.91 -19.94 -14.78
N TRP A 61 -1.21 -19.82 -13.47
CA TRP A 61 -0.57 -18.84 -12.58
C TRP A 61 0.93 -19.10 -12.41
N GLU A 62 1.36 -20.36 -12.26
CA GLU A 62 2.78 -20.74 -12.15
C GLU A 62 3.55 -20.32 -13.42
N LYS A 63 3.03 -20.67 -14.60
CA LYS A 63 3.61 -20.27 -15.89
C LYS A 63 3.64 -18.75 -16.06
N PHE A 64 2.58 -18.07 -15.63
CA PHE A 64 2.49 -16.61 -15.66
C PHE A 64 3.57 -15.97 -14.80
N PHE A 65 3.73 -16.35 -13.52
CA PHE A 65 4.75 -15.77 -12.66
C PHE A 65 6.17 -16.12 -13.10
N LEU A 66 6.40 -17.30 -13.65
CA LEU A 66 7.67 -17.63 -14.30
C LEU A 66 7.96 -16.63 -15.44
N SER A 67 6.98 -16.33 -16.28
CA SER A 67 7.15 -15.34 -17.36
C SER A 67 7.42 -13.91 -16.84
N GLU A 68 6.82 -13.54 -15.71
CA GLU A 68 7.05 -12.25 -15.07
C GLU A 68 8.47 -12.15 -14.46
N ALA A 69 8.96 -13.22 -13.85
CA ALA A 69 10.36 -13.30 -13.39
C ALA A 69 11.34 -13.18 -14.58
N GLN A 70 11.06 -13.87 -15.70
CA GLN A 70 11.83 -13.76 -16.96
C GLN A 70 11.76 -12.35 -17.58
N ARG A 71 10.64 -11.64 -17.40
CA ARG A 71 10.50 -10.22 -17.79
C ARG A 71 11.37 -9.30 -16.90
N GLY A 72 11.94 -9.83 -15.84
CA GLY A 72 12.82 -9.12 -14.91
C GLY A 72 12.10 -8.45 -13.75
N VAL A 73 10.90 -8.89 -13.38
CA VAL A 73 10.23 -8.46 -12.16
C VAL A 73 10.96 -9.04 -10.96
N THR A 74 11.34 -8.18 -10.02
CA THR A 74 12.05 -8.57 -8.80
C THR A 74 11.22 -8.31 -7.54
N PHE A 75 10.13 -7.58 -7.66
CA PHE A 75 9.26 -7.23 -6.52
C PHE A 75 7.78 -7.29 -6.93
N ALA A 76 7.00 -8.12 -6.24
CA ALA A 76 5.57 -8.27 -6.48
C ALA A 76 4.74 -7.51 -5.44
N TYR A 77 3.75 -6.72 -5.92
CA TYR A 77 2.66 -6.25 -5.08
C TYR A 77 1.44 -7.15 -5.32
N LEU A 78 1.08 -7.95 -4.32
CA LEU A 78 -0.09 -8.82 -4.40
C LEU A 78 -1.29 -8.16 -3.74
N GLY A 79 -2.27 -7.84 -4.57
CA GLY A 79 -3.53 -7.22 -4.21
C GLY A 79 -4.72 -7.99 -4.78
N GLY A 80 -5.73 -7.25 -5.11
CA GLY A 80 -6.99 -7.74 -5.61
C GLY A 80 -8.07 -7.58 -4.56
N ALA A 81 -9.09 -8.44 -4.59
CA ALA A 81 -10.13 -8.37 -3.58
C ALA A 81 -9.57 -8.78 -2.21
N GLU A 82 -9.23 -10.06 -2.01
CA GLU A 82 -8.57 -10.54 -0.80
C GLU A 82 -7.58 -11.68 -1.11
N PRO A 83 -6.28 -11.42 -1.13
CA PRO A 83 -5.25 -12.41 -1.46
C PRO A 83 -5.24 -13.65 -0.57
N SER A 84 -5.54 -13.51 0.72
CA SER A 84 -5.52 -14.65 1.66
C SER A 84 -6.57 -15.74 1.35
N LEU A 85 -7.49 -15.47 0.44
CA LEU A 85 -8.47 -16.47 -0.04
C LEU A 85 -7.92 -17.36 -1.15
N THR A 86 -6.77 -17.01 -1.72
CA THR A 86 -6.12 -17.75 -2.82
C THR A 86 -4.64 -18.03 -2.48
N PRO A 87 -4.35 -18.84 -1.42
CA PRO A 87 -2.99 -19.06 -0.93
C PRO A 87 -2.08 -19.68 -1.98
N ASP A 88 -2.61 -20.56 -2.85
CA ASP A 88 -1.84 -21.22 -3.90
C ASP A 88 -1.26 -20.21 -4.90
N ARG A 89 -2.02 -19.13 -5.22
CA ARG A 89 -1.54 -18.08 -6.12
C ARG A 89 -0.46 -17.21 -5.46
N ILE A 90 -0.55 -16.98 -4.14
CA ILE A 90 0.53 -16.33 -3.37
C ILE A 90 1.79 -17.16 -3.49
N ARG A 91 1.69 -18.47 -3.29
CA ARG A 91 2.81 -19.42 -3.35
C ARG A 91 3.45 -19.44 -4.74
N ALA A 92 2.64 -19.57 -5.79
CA ALA A 92 3.11 -19.55 -7.17
C ALA A 92 3.90 -18.27 -7.50
N CYS A 93 3.46 -17.10 -6.98
CA CYS A 93 4.21 -15.86 -7.13
C CYS A 93 5.52 -15.87 -6.34
N HIS A 94 5.47 -16.27 -5.06
CA HIS A 94 6.63 -16.27 -4.16
C HIS A 94 7.76 -17.18 -4.63
N GLU A 95 7.45 -18.30 -5.26
CA GLU A 95 8.43 -19.25 -5.82
C GLU A 95 9.22 -18.67 -6.99
N GLN A 96 8.65 -17.72 -7.72
CA GLN A 96 9.27 -17.12 -8.91
C GLN A 96 9.85 -15.73 -8.65
N ILE A 97 9.24 -14.95 -7.77
CA ILE A 97 9.60 -13.57 -7.45
C ILE A 97 9.91 -13.50 -5.95
N PRO A 98 11.18 -13.39 -5.54
CA PRO A 98 11.56 -13.58 -4.13
C PRO A 98 11.13 -12.46 -3.20
N MET A 99 10.88 -11.25 -3.70
CA MET A 99 10.49 -10.09 -2.90
C MET A 99 9.08 -9.62 -3.22
N GLY A 100 8.35 -9.18 -2.19
CA GLY A 100 7.02 -8.65 -2.42
C GLY A 100 6.30 -8.19 -1.16
N THR A 101 5.10 -7.68 -1.39
CA THR A 101 4.16 -7.26 -0.35
C THR A 101 2.77 -7.78 -0.67
N ILE A 102 2.09 -8.32 0.33
CA ILE A 102 0.71 -8.77 0.25
C ILE A 102 -0.17 -7.78 1.00
N PHE A 103 -1.21 -7.26 0.34
CA PHE A 103 -2.21 -6.39 0.96
C PHE A 103 -3.43 -7.23 1.33
N THR A 104 -3.72 -7.37 2.63
CA THR A 104 -4.78 -8.24 3.13
C THR A 104 -5.66 -7.56 4.17
N ASN A 105 -6.88 -8.04 4.33
CA ASN A 105 -7.75 -7.65 5.41
C ASN A 105 -7.43 -8.34 6.76
N GLY A 106 -6.50 -9.29 6.75
CA GLY A 106 -6.01 -9.98 7.94
C GLY A 106 -6.93 -11.04 8.54
N THR A 107 -8.07 -11.33 7.95
CA THR A 107 -9.04 -12.31 8.48
C THR A 107 -8.57 -13.75 8.37
N LYS A 108 -7.66 -14.04 7.45
CA LYS A 108 -6.93 -15.29 7.32
C LYS A 108 -5.43 -15.02 7.40
N LYS A 109 -4.70 -15.90 8.08
CA LYS A 109 -3.25 -15.80 8.20
C LYS A 109 -2.59 -16.30 6.91
N ILE A 110 -1.61 -15.55 6.42
CA ILE A 110 -0.73 -15.98 5.33
C ILE A 110 0.26 -17.00 5.87
N GLU A 111 0.53 -18.06 5.12
CA GLU A 111 1.43 -19.15 5.49
C GLU A 111 2.83 -18.64 5.85
N SER A 112 3.46 -19.31 6.82
CA SER A 112 4.70 -18.80 7.44
C SER A 112 5.94 -18.92 6.55
N ASP A 113 5.90 -19.77 5.54
CA ASP A 113 6.97 -19.95 4.55
C ASP A 113 6.95 -18.90 3.43
N ILE A 114 5.87 -18.12 3.30
CA ILE A 114 5.80 -16.97 2.42
C ILE A 114 6.55 -15.80 3.08
N ARG A 115 7.66 -15.36 2.49
CA ARG A 115 8.57 -14.36 3.09
C ARG A 115 8.26 -12.90 2.70
N TYR A 116 7.13 -12.65 2.07
CA TYR A 116 6.70 -11.30 1.73
C TYR A 116 6.29 -10.48 2.96
N ARG A 117 6.44 -9.15 2.88
CA ARG A 117 5.78 -8.24 3.83
C ARG A 117 4.27 -8.41 3.73
N ILE A 118 3.59 -8.31 4.87
CA ILE A 118 2.14 -8.48 4.94
C ILE A 118 1.55 -7.19 5.48
N HIS A 119 0.90 -6.44 4.63
CA HIS A 119 0.23 -5.20 5.00
C HIS A 119 -1.22 -5.48 5.35
N VAL A 120 -1.53 -5.37 6.65
CA VAL A 120 -2.86 -5.68 7.21
C VAL A 120 -3.65 -4.40 7.38
N SER A 121 -4.75 -4.29 6.65
CA SER A 121 -5.58 -3.07 6.63
C SER A 121 -6.41 -2.93 7.89
N LEU A 122 -6.40 -1.73 8.50
CA LEU A 122 -7.32 -1.28 9.54
C LEU A 122 -8.05 0.00 9.07
N TRP A 123 -9.28 0.21 9.55
CA TRP A 123 -10.08 1.39 9.18
C TRP A 123 -10.60 2.15 10.41
N GLY A 124 -9.85 2.14 11.49
CA GLY A 124 -10.17 2.73 12.76
C GLY A 124 -10.25 1.68 13.88
N ASN A 125 -10.99 1.98 14.93
CA ASN A 125 -11.28 1.07 16.04
C ASN A 125 -12.26 -0.05 15.61
N GLU A 126 -12.75 -0.84 16.56
CA GLU A 126 -13.64 -1.97 16.28
C GLU A 126 -14.99 -1.52 15.69
N ASP A 127 -15.57 -0.43 16.20
CA ASP A 127 -16.85 0.11 15.72
C ASP A 127 -16.73 0.65 14.29
N SER A 128 -15.68 1.41 14.01
CA SER A 128 -15.36 1.89 12.67
C SER A 128 -15.04 0.76 11.70
N SER A 129 -14.38 -0.31 12.17
CA SER A 129 -14.16 -1.50 11.35
C SER A 129 -15.49 -2.15 10.96
N GLU A 130 -16.42 -2.30 11.87
CA GLU A 130 -17.75 -2.84 11.56
C GLU A 130 -18.52 -1.91 10.63
N LEU A 131 -18.52 -0.61 10.91
CA LEU A 131 -19.23 0.38 10.13
C LEU A 131 -18.73 0.44 8.68
N TYR A 132 -17.42 0.62 8.49
CA TYR A 132 -16.85 0.87 7.15
C TYR A 132 -16.46 -0.39 6.39
N ARG A 133 -16.24 -1.52 7.06
CA ARG A 133 -15.82 -2.78 6.43
C ARG A 133 -16.89 -3.86 6.41
N GLY A 134 -18.01 -3.61 7.11
CA GLY A 134 -19.12 -4.55 7.23
C GLY A 134 -18.85 -5.71 8.19
N ALA A 135 -17.75 -5.67 8.95
CA ALA A 135 -17.43 -6.63 9.99
C ALA A 135 -16.35 -6.09 10.93
N ASN A 136 -16.46 -6.42 12.23
CA ASN A 136 -15.40 -6.18 13.20
C ASN A 136 -14.33 -7.27 13.07
N VAL A 137 -13.24 -6.96 12.39
CA VAL A 137 -12.17 -7.90 12.10
C VAL A 137 -10.83 -7.56 12.74
N ASN A 138 -10.71 -6.39 13.40
CA ASN A 138 -9.44 -5.87 13.92
C ASN A 138 -8.79 -6.84 14.91
N ARG A 139 -9.52 -7.29 15.92
CA ARG A 139 -9.01 -8.22 16.94
C ARG A 139 -8.53 -9.53 16.30
N LYS A 140 -9.30 -10.08 15.37
CA LYS A 140 -8.91 -11.31 14.65
C LYS A 140 -7.64 -11.13 13.85
N ALA A 141 -7.53 -10.01 13.12
CA ALA A 141 -6.34 -9.68 12.33
C ALA A 141 -5.10 -9.52 13.24
N MET A 142 -5.22 -8.81 14.36
CA MET A 142 -4.12 -8.63 15.32
C MET A 142 -3.67 -9.96 15.93
N LEU A 143 -4.58 -10.85 16.28
CA LEU A 143 -4.25 -12.17 16.82
C LEU A 143 -3.59 -13.07 15.77
N ASN A 144 -4.05 -13.01 14.51
CA ASN A 144 -3.46 -13.79 13.41
C ASN A 144 -1.99 -13.43 13.17
N TYR A 145 -1.61 -12.17 13.37
CA TYR A 145 -0.27 -11.66 13.06
C TYR A 145 0.55 -11.25 14.28
N LYS A 146 0.07 -11.53 15.49
CA LYS A 146 0.85 -11.26 16.71
C LYS A 146 2.20 -11.98 16.65
N GLY A 147 3.29 -11.20 16.77
CA GLY A 147 4.65 -11.72 16.74
C GLY A 147 5.13 -12.17 15.34
N ASP A 148 4.39 -11.91 14.27
CA ASP A 148 4.83 -12.16 12.91
C ASP A 148 5.68 -10.97 12.41
N PRO A 149 7.00 -11.17 12.18
CA PRO A 149 7.90 -10.08 11.80
C PRO A 149 7.62 -9.52 10.39
N ARG A 150 6.83 -10.21 9.59
CA ARG A 150 6.43 -9.77 8.25
C ARG A 150 5.30 -8.75 8.29
N ALA A 151 4.51 -8.73 9.37
CA ALA A 151 3.29 -7.94 9.44
C ALA A 151 3.57 -6.46 9.67
N VAL A 152 2.87 -5.62 8.90
CA VAL A 152 2.76 -4.18 9.09
C VAL A 152 1.29 -3.82 9.04
N PHE A 153 0.77 -3.22 10.10
CA PHE A 153 -0.61 -2.78 10.14
C PHE A 153 -0.76 -1.40 9.52
N VAL A 154 -1.74 -1.24 8.65
CA VAL A 154 -1.96 -0.02 7.86
C VAL A 154 -3.33 0.54 8.20
N MET A 155 -3.38 1.63 8.97
CA MET A 155 -4.63 2.32 9.23
C MET A 155 -4.97 3.26 8.08
N THR A 156 -6.10 3.03 7.43
CA THR A 156 -6.66 3.97 6.45
C THR A 156 -7.36 5.10 7.18
N LEU A 157 -6.71 6.25 7.21
CA LEU A 157 -7.26 7.47 7.78
C LEU A 157 -8.26 8.11 6.83
N ASN A 158 -9.34 8.61 7.37
CA ASN A 158 -10.36 9.37 6.68
C ASN A 158 -10.85 10.54 7.56
N ALA A 159 -11.75 11.36 7.06
CA ALA A 159 -12.25 12.54 7.79
C ALA A 159 -12.95 12.20 9.12
N LEU A 160 -13.38 10.95 9.32
CA LEU A 160 -14.24 10.54 10.43
C LEU A 160 -13.51 9.76 11.51
N ASN A 161 -12.26 9.30 11.28
CA ASN A 161 -11.55 8.40 12.20
C ASN A 161 -10.20 8.92 12.71
N LEU A 162 -9.91 10.20 12.56
CA LEU A 162 -8.63 10.77 13.00
C LEU A 162 -8.44 10.67 14.53
N ASP A 163 -9.52 10.84 15.29
CA ASP A 163 -9.50 10.79 16.74
C ASP A 163 -9.30 9.35 17.29
N GLU A 164 -9.42 8.34 16.42
CA GLU A 164 -9.24 6.93 16.78
C GLU A 164 -7.78 6.45 16.69
N ILE A 165 -6.87 7.27 16.13
CA ILE A 165 -5.46 6.90 15.97
C ILE A 165 -4.82 6.41 17.28
N PRO A 166 -5.01 7.09 18.44
CA PRO A 166 -4.43 6.64 19.71
C PRO A 166 -4.92 5.27 20.16
N ASP A 167 -6.18 4.95 19.95
CA ASP A 167 -6.76 3.66 20.35
C ASP A 167 -6.25 2.52 19.48
N VAL A 168 -6.19 2.74 18.16
CA VAL A 168 -5.61 1.78 17.23
C VAL A 168 -4.11 1.57 17.49
N ALA A 169 -3.38 2.65 17.77
CA ALA A 169 -1.95 2.57 18.11
C ALA A 169 -1.71 1.79 19.40
N ARG A 170 -2.55 1.99 20.42
CA ARG A 170 -2.48 1.22 21.68
C ARG A 170 -2.76 -0.26 21.44
N ALA A 171 -3.80 -0.58 20.68
CA ALA A 171 -4.12 -1.97 20.33
C ALA A 171 -2.96 -2.64 19.56
N CYS A 172 -2.34 -1.94 18.61
CA CYS A 172 -1.14 -2.43 17.92
C CYS A 172 0.04 -2.62 18.89
N GLN A 173 0.27 -1.68 19.83
CA GLN A 173 1.33 -1.77 20.84
C GLN A 173 1.14 -3.00 21.72
N ASP A 174 -0.06 -3.27 22.21
CA ASP A 174 -0.39 -4.40 23.09
C ASP A 174 -0.15 -5.76 22.40
N HIS A 175 -0.16 -5.78 21.07
CA HIS A 175 0.13 -6.96 20.27
C HIS A 175 1.55 -6.99 19.68
N GLY A 176 2.36 -5.95 19.93
CA GLY A 176 3.72 -5.84 19.39
C GLY A 176 3.76 -5.65 17.87
N LEU A 177 2.77 -4.99 17.29
CA LEU A 177 2.59 -4.83 15.84
C LEU A 177 2.95 -3.40 15.39
N PRO A 178 3.74 -3.23 14.34
CA PRO A 178 4.01 -1.91 13.78
C PRO A 178 2.78 -1.35 13.06
N LEU A 179 2.57 -0.03 13.21
CA LEU A 179 1.46 0.70 12.61
C LEU A 179 1.99 1.80 11.67
N VAL A 180 1.42 1.87 10.48
CA VAL A 180 1.62 2.93 9.49
C VAL A 180 0.26 3.48 9.02
N PHE A 181 0.29 4.58 8.25
CA PHE A 181 -0.92 5.24 7.81
C PHE A 181 -1.03 5.31 6.29
N SER A 182 -2.26 5.15 5.81
CA SER A 182 -2.69 5.44 4.45
C SER A 182 -3.79 6.49 4.52
N LEU A 183 -3.83 7.45 3.59
CA LEU A 183 -4.93 8.39 3.53
C LEU A 183 -6.02 7.85 2.61
N PHE A 184 -7.27 7.93 3.06
CA PHE A 184 -8.42 7.59 2.23
C PHE A 184 -8.41 8.42 0.96
N SER A 185 -8.61 7.75 -0.15
CA SER A 185 -8.63 8.37 -1.47
C SER A 185 -9.91 7.93 -2.15
N PRO A 186 -10.82 8.86 -2.46
CA PRO A 186 -12.11 8.52 -3.01
C PRO A 186 -11.96 7.96 -4.43
N THR A 187 -12.76 6.95 -4.73
CA THR A 187 -12.95 6.50 -6.10
C THR A 187 -13.90 7.45 -6.82
N LEU A 188 -13.86 7.45 -8.14
CA LEU A 188 -14.81 8.22 -8.96
C LEU A 188 -16.26 7.82 -8.65
N ASP A 189 -16.51 6.54 -8.34
CA ASP A 189 -17.83 6.05 -7.98
C ASP A 189 -18.24 6.52 -6.58
N TYR A 190 -17.31 6.53 -5.61
CA TYR A 190 -17.57 7.11 -4.30
C TYR A 190 -17.93 8.60 -4.41
N ASN A 191 -17.20 9.37 -5.20
CA ASN A 191 -17.51 10.78 -5.45
C ASN A 191 -18.89 10.98 -6.08
N LYS A 192 -19.30 10.14 -7.03
CA LYS A 192 -20.65 10.17 -7.62
C LYS A 192 -21.72 9.90 -6.58
N ARG A 193 -21.49 8.96 -5.68
CA ARG A 193 -22.43 8.66 -4.59
C ARG A 193 -22.59 9.81 -3.62
N MET A 194 -21.46 10.41 -3.20
CA MET A 194 -21.47 11.57 -2.30
C MET A 194 -22.13 12.81 -2.94
N SER A 195 -22.09 12.93 -4.27
CA SER A 195 -22.83 13.98 -5.00
C SER A 195 -24.31 13.68 -5.24
N GLY A 196 -24.81 12.57 -4.73
CA GLY A 196 -26.23 12.20 -4.86
C GLY A 196 -26.63 11.60 -6.21
N THR A 197 -25.68 11.26 -7.08
CA THR A 197 -25.97 10.73 -8.42
C THR A 197 -26.10 9.19 -8.45
N ARG A 198 -25.73 8.50 -7.36
CA ARG A 198 -25.89 7.05 -7.21
C ARG A 198 -26.03 6.67 -5.74
N HIS A 199 -27.05 5.88 -5.39
CA HIS A 199 -27.40 5.58 -4.00
C HIS A 199 -27.56 4.09 -3.67
N GLU A 200 -27.40 3.20 -4.64
CA GLU A 200 -27.64 1.79 -4.41
C GLU A 200 -26.37 1.06 -3.95
N ASP A 201 -26.50 0.27 -2.88
CA ASP A 201 -25.51 -0.70 -2.49
C ASP A 201 -25.53 -1.88 -3.46
N SER A 202 -24.37 -2.49 -3.65
CA SER A 202 -24.23 -3.76 -4.36
C SER A 202 -23.68 -4.83 -3.41
N ASP A 203 -23.61 -6.07 -3.87
CA ASP A 203 -23.05 -7.17 -3.07
C ASP A 203 -21.60 -6.92 -2.64
N TYR A 204 -20.87 -6.08 -3.38
CA TYR A 204 -19.46 -5.79 -3.15
C TYR A 204 -19.18 -4.35 -2.74
N PHE A 205 -20.12 -3.44 -2.99
CA PHE A 205 -19.95 -2.04 -2.65
C PHE A 205 -21.00 -1.66 -1.61
N ARG A 206 -20.54 -1.21 -0.45
CA ARG A 206 -21.36 -0.79 0.66
C ARG A 206 -21.25 0.71 0.88
N PHE A 207 -22.35 1.29 1.31
CA PHE A 207 -22.44 2.65 1.78
C PHE A 207 -22.99 2.64 3.20
N SER A 208 -22.17 2.97 4.19
CA SER A 208 -22.51 2.78 5.61
C SER A 208 -23.57 3.75 6.11
N SER A 209 -23.56 4.98 5.61
CA SER A 209 -24.62 5.96 5.87
C SER A 209 -24.64 7.00 4.74
N GLY A 210 -25.82 7.38 4.30
CA GLY A 210 -25.97 8.45 3.29
C GLY A 210 -25.55 9.84 3.74
N GLN A 211 -24.98 9.98 4.95
CA GLN A 211 -24.61 11.25 5.55
C GLN A 211 -23.13 11.35 5.97
N SER A 212 -22.39 10.27 5.95
CA SER A 212 -20.98 10.23 6.40
C SER A 212 -20.02 10.32 5.22
N ASP A 213 -19.31 11.41 5.10
CA ASP A 213 -18.31 11.63 4.05
C ASP A 213 -16.91 11.35 4.59
N MET A 214 -16.27 10.31 4.08
CA MET A 214 -14.90 9.96 4.46
C MET A 214 -13.83 10.81 3.79
N ARG A 215 -14.20 11.65 2.80
CA ARG A 215 -13.25 12.49 2.09
C ARG A 215 -12.69 13.56 3.02
N PHE A 216 -11.42 13.86 2.84
CA PHE A 216 -10.81 15.00 3.52
C PHE A 216 -11.34 16.29 2.92
N GLY A 217 -12.01 17.09 3.75
CA GLY A 217 -12.38 18.45 3.41
C GLY A 217 -11.23 19.44 3.60
N GLU A 218 -11.54 20.71 3.47
CA GLU A 218 -10.61 21.82 3.71
C GLU A 218 -10.00 21.69 5.12
N ASP A 219 -8.69 21.90 5.24
CA ASP A 219 -7.90 21.79 6.48
C ASP A 219 -7.82 20.40 7.14
N MET A 220 -8.60 19.42 6.70
CA MET A 220 -8.60 18.08 7.30
C MET A 220 -7.27 17.32 7.09
N LEU A 221 -6.55 17.58 6.00
CA LEU A 221 -5.23 16.99 5.76
C LEU A 221 -4.19 17.50 6.76
N HIS A 222 -4.25 18.77 7.17
CA HIS A 222 -3.41 19.33 8.23
C HIS A 222 -3.74 18.68 9.58
N ARG A 223 -5.03 18.51 9.90
CA ARG A 223 -5.45 17.79 11.11
C ARG A 223 -4.97 16.33 11.11
N ALA A 224 -5.05 15.65 9.97
CA ALA A 224 -4.51 14.28 9.83
C ALA A 224 -3.00 14.25 10.09
N ARG A 225 -2.23 15.19 9.53
CA ARG A 225 -0.80 15.34 9.79
C ARG A 225 -0.50 15.50 11.27
N ASP A 226 -1.15 16.45 11.89
CA ASP A 226 -0.91 16.79 13.29
C ASP A 226 -1.29 15.63 14.23
N ALA A 227 -2.39 14.93 13.96
CA ALA A 227 -2.81 13.72 14.67
C ALA A 227 -1.81 12.56 14.50
N ILE A 228 -1.24 12.38 13.30
CA ILE A 228 -0.18 11.39 13.05
C ILE A 228 1.07 11.72 13.88
N PHE A 229 1.54 12.97 13.89
CA PHE A 229 2.73 13.36 14.63
C PHE A 229 2.52 13.28 16.15
N ASP A 230 1.36 13.71 16.66
CA ASP A 230 1.03 13.53 18.07
C ASP A 230 1.07 12.05 18.47
N ALA A 231 0.38 11.20 17.71
CA ALA A 231 0.36 9.77 17.99
C ALA A 231 1.76 9.13 17.88
N ALA A 232 2.57 9.51 16.88
CA ALA A 232 3.93 9.01 16.72
C ALA A 232 4.82 9.39 17.91
N SER A 233 4.64 10.58 18.47
CA SER A 233 5.35 11.02 19.70
C SER A 233 4.98 10.19 20.92
N ARG A 234 3.72 9.76 21.01
CA ARG A 234 3.17 8.95 22.14
C ARG A 234 3.45 7.46 22.00
N PHE A 235 3.56 6.96 20.75
CA PHE A 235 3.77 5.54 20.44
C PHE A 235 5.00 5.31 19.54
N PRO A 236 6.20 5.80 19.90
CA PRO A 236 7.37 5.83 19.01
C PRO A 236 7.92 4.44 18.65
N LYS A 237 7.59 3.42 19.46
CA LYS A 237 7.98 2.03 19.17
C LYS A 237 6.98 1.27 18.28
N THR A 238 5.79 1.81 18.09
CA THR A 238 4.70 1.19 17.35
C THR A 238 4.49 1.86 16.01
N ILE A 239 4.39 3.18 16.02
CA ILE A 239 4.12 3.96 14.81
C ILE A 239 5.42 4.16 14.03
N ARG A 240 5.37 3.83 12.73
CA ARG A 240 6.45 4.03 11.76
C ARG A 240 6.04 5.12 10.80
N ILE A 241 6.82 6.20 10.74
CA ILE A 241 6.61 7.32 9.82
C ILE A 241 7.94 7.87 9.30
N SER A 242 7.90 8.50 8.14
CA SER A 242 8.88 9.48 7.71
C SER A 242 8.27 10.88 7.80
N PRO A 243 8.79 11.77 8.63
CA PRO A 243 8.25 13.13 8.74
C PRO A 243 8.17 13.87 7.40
N ALA A 244 9.20 13.72 6.56
CA ALA A 244 9.23 14.34 5.24
C ALA A 244 8.10 13.81 4.34
N PHE A 245 7.89 12.49 4.34
CA PHE A 245 6.81 11.89 3.57
C PHE A 245 5.43 12.28 4.09
N ILE A 246 5.22 12.28 5.42
CA ILE A 246 3.93 12.69 6.02
C ILE A 246 3.62 14.16 5.65
N ASN A 247 4.57 15.07 5.82
CA ASN A 247 4.39 16.48 5.43
C ASN A 247 4.03 16.64 3.94
N TRP A 248 4.65 15.83 3.08
CA TRP A 248 4.39 15.90 1.64
C TRP A 248 3.03 15.32 1.27
N VAL A 249 2.65 14.16 1.83
CA VAL A 249 1.41 13.46 1.45
C VAL A 249 0.16 14.14 2.02
N THR A 250 0.30 14.93 3.09
CA THR A 250 -0.79 15.67 3.74
C THR A 250 -0.89 17.15 3.32
N ARG A 251 -0.12 17.58 2.30
CA ARG A 251 -0.26 18.94 1.77
C ARG A 251 -1.65 19.13 1.16
N GLN A 252 -2.17 20.37 1.16
CA GLN A 252 -3.52 20.67 0.64
C GLN A 252 -3.58 20.53 -0.89
N GLU A 253 -2.51 20.90 -1.57
CA GLU A 253 -2.43 20.85 -3.03
C GLU A 253 -2.42 19.40 -3.53
N SER A 254 -2.86 19.21 -4.76
CA SER A 254 -2.73 17.90 -5.43
C SER A 254 -1.28 17.41 -5.39
N LEU A 255 -1.10 16.11 -5.16
CA LEU A 255 0.21 15.49 -5.24
C LEU A 255 0.74 15.40 -6.67
N TYR A 256 -0.13 15.56 -7.67
CA TYR A 256 0.15 15.30 -9.08
C TYR A 256 -0.16 16.49 -9.96
N THR A 257 0.53 16.58 -11.08
CA THR A 257 0.12 17.39 -12.21
C THR A 257 -0.94 16.63 -13.00
N LEU A 258 -2.08 17.24 -13.24
CA LEU A 258 -3.21 16.61 -13.91
C LEU A 258 -3.33 17.10 -15.36
N ASP A 259 -3.75 16.20 -16.26
CA ASP A 259 -4.16 16.57 -17.62
C ASP A 259 -5.58 17.17 -17.63
N GLU A 260 -6.06 17.56 -18.81
CA GLU A 260 -7.39 18.13 -19.01
C GLU A 260 -8.55 17.20 -18.59
N ARG A 261 -8.30 15.90 -18.47
CA ARG A 261 -9.25 14.89 -18.01
C ARG A 261 -9.16 14.60 -16.52
N GLY A 262 -8.27 15.31 -15.80
CA GLY A 262 -8.02 15.07 -14.38
C GLY A 262 -7.15 13.84 -14.07
N VAL A 263 -6.42 13.33 -15.06
CA VAL A 263 -5.54 12.17 -14.90
C VAL A 263 -4.11 12.61 -14.61
N ALA A 264 -3.48 12.01 -13.61
CA ALA A 264 -2.09 12.32 -13.23
C ALA A 264 -1.10 11.96 -14.33
N ILE A 265 -0.31 12.92 -14.82
CA ILE A 265 0.72 12.72 -15.84
C ILE A 265 2.09 12.41 -15.25
N ASP A 266 2.32 12.71 -13.98
CA ASP A 266 3.61 12.57 -13.28
C ASP A 266 3.53 11.63 -12.06
N CYS A 267 2.54 10.74 -12.04
CA CYS A 267 2.45 9.67 -11.05
C CYS A 267 3.60 8.68 -11.22
N GLY A 268 4.31 8.35 -10.11
CA GLY A 268 5.46 7.45 -10.12
C GLY A 268 5.15 6.08 -10.71
N ASN A 269 3.98 5.52 -10.43
CA ASN A 269 3.53 4.25 -11.01
C ASN A 269 3.37 4.32 -12.54
N ARG A 270 2.85 5.44 -13.06
CA ARG A 270 2.68 5.65 -14.51
C ARG A 270 4.01 5.89 -15.23
N LEU A 271 4.97 6.55 -14.57
CA LEU A 271 6.28 6.84 -15.12
C LEU A 271 7.21 5.63 -15.16
N THR A 272 6.99 4.64 -14.32
CA THR A 272 7.83 3.45 -14.24
C THR A 272 7.58 2.55 -15.46
N ARG A 273 8.58 2.46 -16.36
CA ARG A 273 8.41 1.79 -17.68
C ARG A 273 8.02 0.32 -17.59
N ARG A 274 8.52 -0.41 -16.58
CA ARG A 274 8.33 -1.86 -16.44
C ARG A 274 7.21 -2.23 -15.49
N HIS A 275 6.70 -1.27 -14.72
CA HIS A 275 5.57 -1.53 -13.84
C HIS A 275 4.32 -1.82 -14.64
N VAL A 276 3.68 -2.94 -14.33
CA VAL A 276 2.44 -3.39 -14.96
C VAL A 276 1.48 -3.81 -13.86
N HIS A 277 0.21 -3.53 -14.05
CA HIS A 277 -0.87 -4.07 -13.24
C HIS A 277 -1.62 -5.14 -14.03
N PHE A 278 -1.77 -6.32 -13.42
CA PHE A 278 -2.54 -7.44 -13.97
C PHE A 278 -3.78 -7.69 -13.12
N ASN A 279 -4.89 -7.91 -13.78
CA ASN A 279 -6.15 -8.29 -13.16
C ASN A 279 -6.16 -9.79 -12.80
N ALA A 280 -7.17 -10.24 -12.04
CA ALA A 280 -7.29 -11.63 -11.57
C ALA A 280 -7.50 -12.67 -12.71
N ASP A 281 -7.82 -12.23 -13.90
CA ASP A 281 -7.88 -13.05 -15.13
C ASP A 281 -6.60 -12.99 -15.96
N LEU A 282 -5.51 -12.47 -15.39
CA LEU A 282 -4.20 -12.26 -16.01
C LEU A 282 -4.18 -11.25 -17.16
N THR A 283 -5.27 -10.56 -17.41
CA THR A 283 -5.29 -9.46 -18.39
C THR A 283 -4.53 -8.26 -17.84
N ARG A 284 -3.82 -7.59 -18.74
CA ARG A 284 -3.05 -6.40 -18.41
C ARG A 284 -3.98 -5.20 -18.29
N ASN A 285 -3.90 -4.49 -17.18
CA ASN A 285 -4.58 -3.21 -17.04
C ASN A 285 -3.92 -2.15 -17.95
N SER A 286 -4.71 -1.53 -18.81
CA SER A 286 -4.22 -0.55 -19.78
C SER A 286 -3.77 0.77 -19.15
N GLU A 287 -4.29 1.10 -17.97
CA GLU A 287 -4.13 2.42 -17.37
C GLU A 287 -2.79 2.63 -16.63
N LYS A 288 -1.94 1.61 -16.48
CA LYS A 288 -0.72 1.67 -15.66
C LYS A 288 -0.95 2.28 -14.26
N CYS A 289 -2.07 1.99 -13.68
CA CYS A 289 -2.46 2.49 -12.38
C CYS A 289 -2.95 1.32 -11.55
N CYS A 290 -2.47 1.19 -10.32
CA CYS A 290 -2.91 0.13 -9.39
C CYS A 290 -4.33 0.34 -8.85
N ALA A 291 -4.95 1.49 -9.12
CA ALA A 291 -6.34 1.76 -8.79
C ALA A 291 -6.93 2.75 -9.83
N PRO A 292 -7.31 2.26 -11.02
CA PRO A 292 -7.71 3.11 -12.16
C PRO A 292 -8.98 3.93 -11.89
N ASN A 293 -9.78 3.51 -10.91
CA ASN A 293 -11.02 4.20 -10.53
C ASN A 293 -10.80 5.30 -9.47
N LEU A 294 -9.57 5.52 -8.99
CA LEU A 294 -9.28 6.62 -8.07
C LEU A 294 -9.36 7.97 -8.79
N ASP A 295 -9.90 8.96 -8.07
CA ASP A 295 -9.74 10.36 -8.47
C ASP A 295 -8.29 10.79 -8.23
N CYS A 296 -7.55 11.07 -9.31
CA CYS A 296 -6.14 11.45 -9.21
C CYS A 296 -5.92 12.75 -8.42
N ARG A 297 -6.93 13.64 -8.33
CA ARG A 297 -6.85 14.88 -7.54
C ARG A 297 -6.61 14.60 -6.07
N ASP A 298 -7.27 13.55 -5.55
CA ASP A 298 -7.27 13.16 -4.15
C ASP A 298 -6.53 11.85 -3.89
N CYS A 299 -5.75 11.37 -4.86
CA CYS A 299 -5.04 10.10 -4.74
C CYS A 299 -3.83 10.23 -3.80
N ARG A 300 -3.93 9.64 -2.59
CA ARG A 300 -2.92 9.70 -1.52
C ARG A 300 -2.61 8.36 -0.84
N PRO A 301 -3.00 7.17 -1.36
CA PRO A 301 -2.65 5.93 -0.69
C PRO A 301 -1.12 5.79 -0.59
N TYR A 302 -0.62 5.38 0.56
CA TYR A 302 0.82 5.42 0.89
C TYR A 302 1.72 4.70 -0.13
N ALA A 303 1.32 3.53 -0.64
CA ALA A 303 2.13 2.78 -1.61
C ALA A 303 2.29 3.55 -2.94
N MET A 304 1.22 4.16 -3.43
CA MET A 304 1.22 4.93 -4.69
C MET A 304 1.94 6.27 -4.53
N SER A 305 1.70 6.95 -3.42
CA SER A 305 2.30 8.25 -3.14
C SER A 305 3.80 8.13 -2.85
N LEU A 306 4.27 7.07 -2.19
CA LEU A 306 5.70 6.79 -2.03
C LEU A 306 6.41 6.58 -3.37
N ALA A 307 5.80 5.82 -4.30
CA ALA A 307 6.36 5.65 -5.65
C ALA A 307 6.52 7.01 -6.36
N THR A 308 5.56 7.91 -6.19
CA THR A 308 5.64 9.27 -6.74
C THR A 308 6.70 10.11 -6.03
N TYR A 309 6.79 10.03 -4.70
CA TYR A 309 7.83 10.71 -3.93
C TYR A 309 9.22 10.33 -4.44
N PHE A 310 9.49 9.04 -4.60
CA PHE A 310 10.77 8.57 -5.13
C PHE A 310 11.05 8.98 -6.58
N SER A 311 10.04 9.07 -7.43
CA SER A 311 10.21 9.55 -8.81
C SER A 311 10.68 11.01 -8.87
N ARG A 312 10.37 11.80 -7.85
CA ARG A 312 10.68 13.24 -7.73
C ARG A 312 11.92 13.55 -6.88
N ARG A 313 12.76 12.58 -6.56
CA ARG A 313 13.93 12.73 -5.68
C ARG A 313 14.81 13.95 -5.97
N ARG A 314 14.94 14.37 -7.24
CA ARG A 314 15.72 15.55 -7.63
C ARG A 314 15.07 16.87 -7.24
N GLN A 315 13.77 16.88 -7.04
CA GLN A 315 12.94 18.04 -6.67
C GLN A 315 12.67 18.11 -5.15
N MET A 316 12.96 17.02 -4.44
CA MET A 316 12.76 16.87 -3.00
C MET A 316 14.08 16.48 -2.34
N PRO A 317 15.00 17.44 -2.15
CA PRO A 317 16.34 17.16 -1.63
C PRO A 317 16.33 16.79 -0.15
N ASP A 318 15.30 17.21 0.59
CA ASP A 318 15.27 17.10 2.03
C ASP A 318 14.76 15.72 2.45
N ASP A 319 15.61 14.93 3.10
CA ASP A 319 15.32 13.64 3.75
C ASP A 319 14.86 12.50 2.81
N TRP A 320 15.36 12.47 1.57
CA TRP A 320 15.10 11.34 0.68
C TRP A 320 15.61 10.02 1.27
N GLU A 321 16.71 10.05 1.98
CA GLU A 321 17.31 8.88 2.63
C GLU A 321 16.42 8.36 3.77
N GLY A 322 15.86 9.25 4.60
CA GLY A 322 14.92 8.87 5.65
C GLY A 322 13.60 8.30 5.07
N VAL A 323 13.12 8.82 3.94
CA VAL A 323 11.95 8.22 3.25
C VAL A 323 12.29 6.86 2.66
N TRP A 324 13.50 6.66 2.14
CA TRP A 324 13.95 5.36 1.68
C TRP A 324 14.06 4.36 2.82
N GLN A 325 14.61 4.77 3.97
CA GLN A 325 14.69 3.94 5.17
C GLN A 325 13.28 3.54 5.63
N TYR A 326 12.34 4.48 5.65
CA TYR A 326 10.93 4.21 5.94
C TYR A 326 10.34 3.17 4.96
N TRP A 327 10.59 3.31 3.66
CA TRP A 327 10.14 2.32 2.67
C TRP A 327 10.73 0.94 2.94
N ARG A 328 12.03 0.85 3.27
CA ARG A 328 12.69 -0.42 3.61
C ARG A 328 12.06 -1.08 4.83
N GLU A 329 11.70 -0.32 5.84
CA GLU A 329 11.08 -0.84 7.05
C GLU A 329 9.71 -1.45 6.77
N ILE A 330 8.93 -0.88 5.89
CA ILE A 330 7.53 -1.30 5.66
C ILE A 330 7.34 -2.21 4.44
N PHE A 331 8.11 -2.04 3.38
CA PHE A 331 8.01 -2.84 2.16
C PHE A 331 9.21 -3.74 1.91
N GLY A 332 10.36 -3.37 2.42
CA GLY A 332 11.63 -4.03 2.12
C GLY A 332 11.68 -5.49 2.57
N PRO A 333 12.68 -6.25 2.10
CA PRO A 333 12.90 -7.61 2.55
C PRO A 333 13.12 -7.66 4.06
N LEU A 334 12.90 -8.83 4.65
CA LEU A 334 13.23 -9.06 6.05
C LEU A 334 14.75 -8.97 6.25
N PRO A 335 15.25 -8.52 7.44
CA PRO A 335 16.69 -8.37 7.68
C PRO A 335 17.53 -9.63 7.42
N GLU A 336 16.96 -10.80 7.64
CA GLU A 336 17.60 -12.08 7.37
C GLU A 336 17.77 -12.35 5.87
N ASP A 337 16.83 -11.83 5.06
CA ASP A 337 16.88 -11.97 3.60
C ASP A 337 17.88 -10.98 2.98
N GLU A 338 18.09 -9.82 3.60
CA GLU A 338 19.08 -8.84 3.14
C GLU A 338 20.50 -9.44 3.15
N LYS A 339 20.87 -10.19 4.19
CA LYS A 339 22.16 -10.89 4.25
C LYS A 339 22.30 -11.93 3.14
N ALA A 340 21.26 -12.71 2.88
CA ALA A 340 21.27 -13.72 1.82
C ALA A 340 21.39 -13.08 0.41
N LEU A 341 20.83 -11.91 0.20
CA LEU A 341 20.94 -11.15 -1.05
C LEU A 341 22.32 -10.49 -1.23
N GLU A 342 22.95 -10.05 -0.14
CA GLU A 342 24.31 -9.50 -0.15
C GLU A 342 25.34 -10.60 -0.45
N ASP A 343 25.25 -11.75 0.23
CA ASP A 343 26.14 -12.89 0.05
C ASP A 343 26.07 -13.47 -1.39
N SER A 344 24.86 -13.48 -2.00
CA SER A 344 24.67 -13.96 -3.38
C SER A 344 25.25 -13.00 -4.44
N SER A 345 25.37 -11.71 -4.13
CA SER A 345 25.91 -10.71 -5.05
C SER A 345 27.44 -10.71 -5.10
N GLU A 346 28.11 -11.16 -4.04
CA GLU A 346 29.58 -11.30 -3.99
C GLU A 346 30.09 -12.55 -4.73
N MET A 347 29.25 -13.57 -4.90
CA MET A 347 29.61 -14.80 -5.64
C MET A 347 29.48 -14.66 -7.18
N THR A 348 28.95 -13.53 -7.68
CA THR A 348 28.69 -13.30 -9.12
C THR A 348 29.64 -12.24 -9.72
N THR A 349 30.61 -11.74 -8.98
CA THR A 349 31.70 -10.87 -9.45
C THR A 349 33.00 -11.66 -9.55
#